data_69d459153bb7f4ba5b383f14c36bd85b
#
_entry.id   69d459153bb7f4ba5b383f14c36bd85b
#
_cell.length_a   1.000
_cell.length_b   1.000
_cell.length_c   1.000
_cell.angle_alpha   90.00
_cell.angle_beta   90.00
_cell.angle_gamma   90.00
#
_symmetry.space_group_name_H-M   'P 1'
#
loop_
_entity.id
_entity.type
_entity.pdbx_description
1 polymer ?
#
loop_
_entity_poly.entity_id
_entity_poly.type
_entity_poly.pdbx_seq_one_letter_code
_entity_poly.pdbx_strand_id
1 'polypeptide(L)'
;MTICQLGGCGVKKEKAAYNELPEIVIGMDYFEPYSYQASDGEYKGIDVELAKEAFQRLGYQPKFENIVWEDKDELLADGTVDCLWSSYSMNGREDKYQWAGPYLYSRQMVVVKN
;
A
#
# COMPACT_ATOMS: atom_id res chain seq x y z
N MET A 1 -51.28 20.15 -10.32
CA MET A 1 -50.48 20.62 -9.17
C MET A 1 -49.23 19.83 -9.08
N THR A 2 -48.11 20.38 -9.47
CA THR A 2 -46.81 19.71 -9.47
C THR A 2 -46.13 20.03 -8.15
N ILE A 3 -45.92 19.04 -7.31
CA ILE A 3 -45.14 19.19 -6.08
C ILE A 3 -43.67 18.96 -6.46
N CYS A 4 -42.91 20.02 -6.60
CA CYS A 4 -41.45 19.91 -6.57
C CYS A 4 -41.02 19.61 -5.15
N GLN A 5 -40.78 18.35 -4.86
CA GLN A 5 -39.95 17.98 -3.70
C GLN A 5 -38.51 18.26 -4.07
N LEU A 6 -38.01 19.39 -3.64
CA LEU A 6 -36.60 19.61 -3.46
C LEU A 6 -36.13 18.74 -2.30
N GLY A 7 -35.88 17.46 -2.58
CA GLY A 7 -35.16 16.61 -1.71
C GLY A 7 -33.76 17.18 -1.52
N GLY A 8 -33.48 17.68 -0.33
CA GLY A 8 -32.15 18.17 0.01
C GLY A 8 -31.09 17.13 -0.37
N CYS A 9 -30.11 17.55 -1.15
CA CYS A 9 -28.94 16.76 -1.49
C CYS A 9 -28.07 16.50 -0.26
N GLY A 10 -28.55 15.63 0.60
CA GLY A 10 -27.74 14.94 1.60
C GLY A 10 -27.46 13.55 1.11
N VAL A 11 -26.74 13.41 0.01
CA VAL A 11 -26.15 12.11 -0.32
C VAL A 11 -25.04 11.88 0.72
N LYS A 12 -25.41 11.28 1.86
CA LYS A 12 -24.47 10.53 2.65
C LYS A 12 -23.95 9.45 1.70
N LYS A 13 -22.73 9.63 1.17
CA LYS A 13 -22.00 8.51 0.62
C LYS A 13 -21.88 7.51 1.78
N GLU A 14 -22.75 6.51 1.77
CA GLU A 14 -22.55 5.37 2.62
C GLU A 14 -21.15 4.87 2.33
N LYS A 15 -20.29 4.84 3.36
CA LYS A 15 -18.98 4.18 3.24
C LYS A 15 -19.31 2.74 2.84
N ALA A 16 -18.94 2.36 1.61
CA ALA A 16 -19.02 0.97 1.19
C ALA A 16 -18.39 0.10 2.28
N ALA A 17 -19.04 -1.02 2.61
CA ALA A 17 -18.47 -1.97 3.54
C ALA A 17 -17.06 -2.35 3.06
N TYR A 18 -16.11 -2.51 3.96
CA TYR A 18 -14.70 -2.80 3.62
C TYR A 18 -14.56 -3.93 2.58
N ASN A 19 -15.40 -4.96 2.68
CA ASN A 19 -15.43 -6.10 1.76
C ASN A 19 -15.97 -5.80 0.36
N GLU A 20 -16.56 -4.62 0.16
CA GLU A 20 -17.11 -4.16 -1.13
C GLU A 20 -16.15 -3.22 -1.87
N LEU A 21 -15.04 -2.84 -1.24
CA LEU A 21 -14.03 -2.00 -1.86
C LEU A 21 -13.22 -2.81 -2.89
N PRO A 22 -12.80 -2.18 -4.00
CA PRO A 22 -11.88 -2.84 -4.92
C PRO A 22 -10.56 -3.16 -4.21
N GLU A 23 -10.02 -4.34 -4.49
CA GLU A 23 -8.72 -4.75 -3.98
C GLU A 23 -7.59 -4.03 -4.70
N ILE A 24 -6.51 -3.76 -3.96
CA ILE A 24 -5.21 -3.37 -4.51
C ILE A 24 -4.14 -4.32 -3.97
N VAL A 25 -3.43 -4.97 -4.87
CA VAL A 25 -2.41 -5.98 -4.52
C VAL A 25 -1.05 -5.30 -4.38
N ILE A 26 -0.48 -5.41 -3.21
CA ILE A 26 0.78 -4.79 -2.82
C ILE A 26 1.86 -5.87 -2.71
N GLY A 27 2.84 -5.82 -3.62
CA GLY A 27 4.02 -6.67 -3.55
C GLY A 27 5.01 -6.15 -2.52
N MET A 28 5.44 -7.02 -1.62
CA MET A 28 6.40 -6.69 -0.58
C MET A 28 7.41 -7.82 -0.38
N ASP A 29 8.54 -7.49 0.20
CA ASP A 29 9.55 -8.43 0.66
C ASP A 29 9.59 -8.44 2.19
N TYR A 30 10.21 -9.48 2.76
CA TYR A 30 10.42 -9.55 4.19
C TYR A 30 11.52 -8.58 4.63
N PHE A 31 11.13 -7.55 5.34
CA PHE A 31 12.05 -6.55 5.89
C PHE A 31 11.56 -6.00 7.23
N GLU A 32 11.79 -6.75 8.29
CA GLU A 32 11.40 -6.37 9.65
C GLU A 32 12.23 -5.15 10.14
N PRO A 33 11.65 -4.15 10.78
CA PRO A 33 10.26 -4.04 11.27
C PRO A 33 9.30 -3.37 10.29
N TYR A 34 9.67 -3.18 9.02
CA TYR A 34 8.88 -2.42 8.05
C TYR A 34 7.77 -3.27 7.41
N SER A 35 8.12 -4.45 6.94
CA SER A 35 7.19 -5.37 6.28
C SER A 35 7.58 -6.81 6.60
N TYR A 36 6.66 -7.56 7.18
CA TYR A 36 6.87 -8.97 7.50
C TYR A 36 5.55 -9.69 7.71
N GLN A 37 5.57 -10.99 7.60
CA GLN A 37 4.45 -11.85 7.95
C GLN A 37 4.73 -12.47 9.32
N ALA A 38 3.84 -12.23 10.26
CA ALA A 38 3.94 -12.78 11.61
C ALA A 38 3.57 -14.28 11.62
N SER A 39 3.85 -14.94 12.74
CA SER A 39 3.57 -16.37 12.92
C SER A 39 2.08 -16.75 12.83
N ASP A 40 1.19 -15.78 13.01
CA ASP A 40 -0.26 -15.92 12.84
C ASP A 40 -0.71 -15.78 11.36
N GLY A 41 0.24 -15.57 10.44
CA GLY A 41 -0.02 -15.34 9.02
C GLY A 41 -0.40 -13.91 8.65
N GLU A 42 -0.55 -13.02 9.63
CA GLU A 42 -0.88 -11.62 9.40
C GLU A 42 0.33 -10.81 8.93
N TYR A 43 0.11 -9.93 7.97
CA TYR A 43 1.12 -8.95 7.56
C TYR A 43 1.17 -7.78 8.54
N LYS A 44 2.38 -7.46 8.99
CA LYS A 44 2.66 -6.45 10.01
C LYS A 44 3.87 -5.61 9.62
N GLY A 45 4.02 -4.48 10.29
CA GLY A 45 5.15 -3.58 10.15
C GLY A 45 4.74 -2.17 9.74
N ILE A 46 5.71 -1.27 9.77
CA ILE A 46 5.50 0.17 9.52
C ILE A 46 4.92 0.39 8.11
N ASP A 47 5.48 -0.25 7.11
CA ASP A 47 5.03 -0.12 5.72
C ASP A 47 3.63 -0.70 5.53
N VAL A 48 3.32 -1.81 6.18
CA VAL A 48 2.00 -2.45 6.14
C VAL A 48 0.93 -1.55 6.75
N GLU A 49 1.21 -0.95 7.92
CA GLU A 49 0.27 -0.04 8.58
C GLU A 49 0.04 1.23 7.76
N LEU A 50 1.09 1.81 7.21
CA LEU A 50 0.99 2.98 6.34
C LEU A 50 0.19 2.67 5.07
N ALA A 51 0.45 1.53 4.43
CA ALA A 51 -0.26 1.12 3.22
C ALA A 51 -1.74 0.85 3.50
N LYS A 52 -2.07 0.18 4.60
CA LYS A 52 -3.46 -0.03 5.03
C LYS A 52 -4.20 1.29 5.16
N GLU A 53 -3.64 2.24 5.90
CA GLU A 53 -4.27 3.54 6.11
C GLU A 53 -4.40 4.34 4.80
N ALA A 54 -3.35 4.39 4.00
CA ALA A 54 -3.35 5.14 2.75
C ALA A 54 -4.39 4.62 1.76
N PHE A 55 -4.42 3.32 1.52
CA PHE A 55 -5.35 2.73 0.56
C PHE A 55 -6.79 2.71 1.04
N GLN A 56 -7.04 2.54 2.34
CA GLN A 56 -8.38 2.69 2.90
C GLN A 56 -8.94 4.11 2.70
N ARG A 57 -8.12 5.14 2.89
CA ARG A 57 -8.53 6.53 2.60
C ARG A 57 -8.83 6.76 1.13
N LEU A 58 -8.15 6.06 0.24
CA LEU A 58 -8.38 6.12 -1.20
C LEU A 58 -9.56 5.25 -1.67
N GLY A 59 -10.19 4.49 -0.77
CA GLY A 59 -11.33 3.63 -1.09
C GLY A 59 -10.95 2.27 -1.67
N TYR A 60 -9.79 1.75 -1.32
CA TYR A 60 -9.32 0.42 -1.70
C TYR A 60 -9.17 -0.51 -0.49
N GLN A 61 -9.28 -1.80 -0.76
CA GLN A 61 -8.93 -2.85 0.19
C GLN A 61 -7.51 -3.34 -0.14
N PRO A 62 -6.51 -3.02 0.69
CA PRO A 62 -5.15 -3.48 0.45
C PRO A 62 -5.01 -4.97 0.71
N LYS A 63 -4.40 -5.67 -0.23
CA LYS A 63 -4.02 -7.07 -0.14
C LYS A 63 -2.51 -7.18 -0.26
N PHE A 64 -1.85 -7.76 0.74
CA PHE A 64 -0.40 -7.90 0.76
C PHE A 64 0.02 -9.26 0.21
N GLU A 65 1.03 -9.26 -0.64
CA GLU A 65 1.64 -10.46 -1.19
C GLU A 65 3.15 -10.41 -0.96
N ASN A 66 3.68 -11.43 -0.29
CA ASN A 66 5.12 -11.60 -0.19
C ASN A 66 5.62 -12.18 -1.51
N ILE A 67 6.48 -11.43 -2.19
CA ILE A 67 6.98 -11.78 -3.52
C ILE A 67 8.47 -12.14 -3.47
N VAL A 68 8.93 -12.89 -4.47
CA VAL A 68 10.35 -13.00 -4.77
C VAL A 68 10.80 -11.66 -5.33
N TRP A 69 11.67 -10.95 -4.59
CA TRP A 69 11.99 -9.56 -4.90
C TRP A 69 12.66 -9.36 -6.27
N GLU A 70 13.38 -10.37 -6.73
CA GLU A 70 14.00 -10.39 -8.06
C GLU A 70 12.96 -10.31 -9.17
N ASP A 71 11.78 -10.89 -8.97
CA ASP A 71 10.69 -10.97 -9.95
C ASP A 71 9.77 -9.75 -9.93
N LYS A 72 10.01 -8.77 -9.06
CA LYS A 72 9.12 -7.61 -8.84
C LYS A 72 8.74 -6.85 -10.10
N ASP A 73 9.68 -6.68 -11.02
CA ASP A 73 9.46 -5.92 -12.26
C ASP A 73 8.52 -6.65 -13.22
N GLU A 74 8.65 -7.97 -13.30
CA GLU A 74 7.77 -8.82 -14.10
C GLU A 74 6.37 -8.88 -13.50
N LEU A 75 6.28 -9.08 -12.18
CA LEU A 75 5.01 -9.14 -11.44
C LEU A 75 4.24 -7.80 -11.51
N LEU A 76 4.96 -6.68 -11.52
CA LEU A 76 4.36 -5.36 -11.71
C LEU A 76 3.89 -5.16 -13.15
N ALA A 77 4.70 -5.58 -14.13
CA ALA A 77 4.40 -5.43 -15.55
C ALA A 77 3.21 -6.29 -16.01
N ASP A 78 3.07 -7.50 -15.49
CA ASP A 78 1.98 -8.42 -15.84
C ASP A 78 0.69 -8.21 -15.03
N GLY A 79 0.73 -7.33 -14.02
CA GLY A 79 -0.42 -6.99 -13.19
C GLY A 79 -0.69 -7.99 -12.06
N THR A 80 0.21 -8.91 -11.76
CA THR A 80 0.10 -9.81 -10.58
C THR A 80 0.11 -8.99 -9.30
N VAL A 81 0.90 -7.94 -9.25
CA VAL A 81 0.84 -6.90 -8.22
C VAL A 81 0.54 -5.55 -8.85
N ASP A 82 -0.21 -4.71 -8.15
CA ASP A 82 -0.57 -3.37 -8.61
C ASP A 82 0.48 -2.34 -8.24
N CYS A 83 1.17 -2.55 -7.14
CA CYS A 83 2.27 -1.69 -6.70
C CYS A 83 3.25 -2.47 -5.82
N LEU A 84 4.43 -1.86 -5.63
CA LEU A 84 5.47 -2.34 -4.71
C LEU A 84 5.56 -1.38 -3.52
N TRP A 85 5.51 -1.94 -2.31
CA TRP A 85 5.70 -1.15 -1.10
C TRP A 85 6.45 -1.96 -0.05
N SER A 86 7.75 -1.75 0.06
CA SER A 86 8.63 -2.51 0.94
C SER A 86 9.91 -1.75 1.26
N SER A 87 9.80 -0.52 1.74
CA SER A 87 10.95 0.36 2.02
C SER A 87 11.93 0.47 0.84
N TYR A 88 11.41 0.41 -0.38
CA TYR A 88 12.20 0.38 -1.60
C TYR A 88 12.82 1.74 -1.88
N SER A 89 14.16 1.77 -1.97
CA SER A 89 14.89 3.02 -2.21
C SER A 89 14.68 3.55 -3.63
N MET A 90 14.30 4.81 -3.73
CA MET A 90 14.14 5.53 -4.98
C MET A 90 15.48 5.93 -5.61
N ASN A 91 16.54 6.08 -4.78
CA ASN A 91 17.84 6.58 -5.21
C ASN A 91 18.45 5.71 -6.33
N GLY A 92 18.78 6.35 -7.45
CA GLY A 92 19.32 5.68 -8.64
C GLY A 92 18.31 4.90 -9.47
N ARG A 93 17.00 5.06 -9.17
CA ARG A 93 15.90 4.39 -9.86
C ARG A 93 14.76 5.34 -10.20
N GLU A 94 15.04 6.64 -10.17
CA GLU A 94 14.04 7.70 -10.31
C GLU A 94 13.23 7.54 -11.61
N ASP A 95 13.88 7.15 -12.68
CA ASP A 95 13.26 6.98 -14.00
C ASP A 95 12.70 5.57 -14.26
N LYS A 96 12.90 4.63 -13.33
CA LYS A 96 12.52 3.23 -13.53
C LYS A 96 11.04 2.94 -13.24
N TYR A 97 10.48 3.66 -12.30
CA TYR A 97 9.11 3.47 -11.83
C TYR A 97 8.38 4.80 -11.72
N GLN A 98 7.06 4.73 -11.67
CA GLN A 98 6.27 5.85 -11.22
C GLN A 98 6.21 5.84 -9.67
N TRP A 99 6.88 6.79 -9.06
CA TRP A 99 7.03 6.87 -7.62
C TRP A 99 5.93 7.71 -6.95
N ALA A 100 5.47 7.26 -5.80
CA ALA A 100 4.69 8.05 -4.84
C ALA A 100 5.48 8.17 -3.54
N GLY A 101 5.78 9.36 -3.15
CA GLY A 101 6.64 9.64 -1.99
C GLY A 101 7.89 10.43 -2.36
N PRO A 102 8.96 10.42 -1.57
CA PRO A 102 9.28 9.50 -0.46
C PRO A 102 8.44 9.74 0.80
N TYR A 103 8.21 8.68 1.58
CA TYR A 103 7.48 8.73 2.84
C TYR A 103 8.37 8.54 4.08
N LEU A 104 9.57 7.99 3.91
CA LEU A 104 10.58 7.79 4.93
C LEU A 104 11.97 8.06 4.38
N TYR A 105 12.89 8.42 5.27
CA TYR A 105 14.31 8.52 4.98
C TYR A 105 15.08 7.57 5.91
N SER A 106 16.07 6.86 5.37
CA SER A 106 16.92 5.99 6.14
C SER A 106 18.39 6.26 5.87
N ARG A 107 19.24 5.94 6.85
CA ARG A 107 20.70 5.98 6.72
C ARG A 107 21.29 4.67 7.17
N GLN A 108 22.26 4.19 6.44
CA GLN A 108 23.13 3.11 6.92
C GLN A 108 24.24 3.73 7.77
N MET A 109 24.47 3.15 8.95
CA MET A 109 25.52 3.57 9.86
C MET A 109 26.31 2.37 10.34
N VAL A 110 27.59 2.57 10.53
CA VAL A 110 28.45 1.56 11.16
C VAL A 110 28.47 1.81 12.67
N VAL A 111 28.14 0.80 13.42
CA VAL A 111 28.21 0.83 14.89
C VAL A 111 29.41 -0.01 15.33
N VAL A 112 30.26 0.56 16.15
CA VAL A 112 31.43 -0.12 16.73
C VAL A 112 31.32 -0.11 18.25
N LYS A 113 31.92 -1.10 18.89
CA LYS A 113 32.02 -1.15 20.36
C LYS A 113 33.04 -0.12 20.83
N ASN A 114 32.71 0.64 21.87
CA ASN A 114 33.61 1.53 22.58
C ASN A 114 34.65 0.71 23.32
#